data_3e890630246bcab12ae964e307c267d5
#
_entry.id   3e890630246bcab12ae964e307c267d5
#
_cell.length_a   1.000
_cell.length_b   1.000
_cell.length_c   1.000
_cell.angle_alpha   90.00
_cell.angle_beta   90.00
_cell.angle_gamma   90.00
#
_symmetry.space_group_name_H-M   'P 1'
#
loop_
_entity.id
_entity.type
_entity.pdbx_description
1 polymer ?
#
loop_
_entity_poly.entity_id
_entity_poly.type
_entity_poly.pdbx_seq_one_letter_code
_entity_poly.pdbx_strand_id
1 'polypeptide(L)'
;SSYTQVIGLVLPDDSDAFYQNPFFPSVLRGISQVASENHYAIQIATGKDEKERLTAISQMVYGKRVDGLIFLYSEEEDPLVKLVADEQFPFLILGKSLSPFIPLVDNDNVQAGFDATEYFIKKGCKRIAFIGGTKRLFVTQDRLTGYESALKQYQLPLDSNLTYFANEFLEEKGYQFSKRLFKHDPMIDAIITTDSLLAEGVCDYIAKHQLDVPVLSFDSVNPKLNLAAYVDINSLELGRTSFETILQIINDAKSNKQICYRQLIAHKIIEK
;
A
#
# COMPACT_ATOMS: atom_id res chain seq x y z
N SER A 1 4.83 -3.37 35.85
CA SER A 1 3.96 -3.34 34.67
C SER A 1 4.23 -4.55 33.81
N SER A 2 3.19 -5.29 33.53
CA SER A 2 3.28 -6.46 32.67
C SER A 2 3.10 -6.08 31.21
N TYR A 3 4.01 -6.56 30.37
CA TYR A 3 3.85 -6.50 28.91
C TYR A 3 3.13 -7.75 28.45
N THR A 4 2.31 -7.60 27.41
CA THR A 4 1.51 -8.72 26.88
C THR A 4 2.30 -9.58 25.92
N GLN A 5 3.36 -9.02 25.31
CA GLN A 5 4.09 -9.62 24.20
C GLN A 5 3.18 -9.92 23.01
N VAL A 6 2.23 -9.01 22.77
CA VAL A 6 1.31 -9.06 21.64
C VAL A 6 1.32 -7.72 20.95
N ILE A 7 1.42 -7.73 19.61
CA ILE A 7 1.27 -6.53 18.78
C ILE A 7 -0.05 -6.66 18.02
N GLY A 8 -0.83 -5.57 18.02
CA GLY A 8 -2.06 -5.48 17.23
C GLY A 8 -1.76 -4.97 15.82
N LEU A 9 -2.40 -5.57 14.84
CA LEU A 9 -2.36 -5.11 13.44
C LEU A 9 -3.73 -4.54 13.08
N VAL A 10 -3.74 -3.36 12.48
CA VAL A 10 -4.96 -2.66 12.06
C VAL A 10 -5.02 -2.68 10.55
N LEU A 11 -6.09 -3.27 10.00
CA LEU A 11 -6.33 -3.37 8.57
C LEU A 11 -7.19 -2.19 8.08
N PRO A 12 -7.18 -1.87 6.77
CA PRO A 12 -8.06 -0.84 6.22
C PRO A 12 -9.53 -1.27 6.26
N ASP A 13 -10.45 -0.32 5.96
CA ASP A 13 -11.90 -0.54 5.97
C ASP A 13 -12.33 -1.74 5.14
N ASP A 14 -11.81 -1.85 3.92
CA ASP A 14 -12.11 -2.97 3.04
C ASP A 14 -11.15 -4.12 3.31
N SER A 15 -11.37 -4.80 4.46
CA SER A 15 -10.49 -5.89 4.87
C SER A 15 -10.58 -7.10 3.92
N ASP A 16 -11.75 -7.37 3.31
CA ASP A 16 -11.90 -8.50 2.38
C ASP A 16 -11.00 -8.32 1.16
N ALA A 17 -11.02 -7.15 0.53
CA ALA A 17 -10.14 -6.84 -0.58
C ALA A 17 -8.66 -6.87 -0.15
N PHE A 18 -8.37 -6.39 1.05
CA PHE A 18 -7.02 -6.37 1.59
C PHE A 18 -6.48 -7.79 1.81
N TYR A 19 -7.31 -8.71 2.30
CA TYR A 19 -6.93 -10.13 2.43
C TYR A 19 -6.59 -10.79 1.10
N GLN A 20 -7.23 -10.36 0.02
CA GLN A 20 -6.96 -10.88 -1.32
C GLN A 20 -5.73 -10.25 -1.98
N ASN A 21 -5.29 -9.11 -1.48
CA ASN A 21 -4.14 -8.40 -2.04
C ASN A 21 -2.85 -9.12 -1.63
N PRO A 22 -1.99 -9.53 -2.59
CA PRO A 22 -0.72 -10.21 -2.29
C PRO A 22 0.23 -9.44 -1.38
N PHE A 23 0.07 -8.14 -1.26
CA PHE A 23 0.82 -7.30 -0.33
C PHE A 23 0.67 -7.78 1.11
N PHE A 24 -0.56 -8.10 1.53
CA PHE A 24 -0.85 -8.46 2.92
C PHE A 24 -0.11 -9.71 3.38
N PRO A 25 -0.22 -10.87 2.70
CA PRO A 25 0.49 -12.07 3.16
C PRO A 25 2.02 -11.90 3.16
N SER A 26 2.56 -11.13 2.25
CA SER A 26 4.01 -10.88 2.20
C SER A 26 4.48 -10.01 3.38
N VAL A 27 3.76 -8.94 3.68
CA VAL A 27 4.03 -8.08 4.84
C VAL A 27 3.84 -8.88 6.12
N LEU A 28 2.74 -9.64 6.23
CA LEU A 28 2.46 -10.47 7.41
C LEU A 28 3.56 -11.50 7.64
N ARG A 29 4.11 -12.07 6.57
CA ARG A 29 5.24 -13.00 6.69
C ARG A 29 6.46 -12.32 7.31
N GLY A 30 6.79 -11.11 6.87
CA GLY A 30 7.90 -10.33 7.45
C GLY A 30 7.66 -9.98 8.92
N ILE A 31 6.44 -9.53 9.23
CA ILE A 31 6.02 -9.26 10.62
C ILE A 31 6.14 -10.52 11.47
N SER A 32 5.65 -11.66 10.98
CA SER A 32 5.65 -12.92 11.71
C SER A 32 7.07 -13.44 11.99
N GLN A 33 8.00 -13.25 11.06
CA GLN A 33 9.39 -13.64 11.26
C GLN A 33 10.01 -12.90 12.46
N VAL A 34 9.86 -11.59 12.50
CA VAL A 34 10.43 -10.79 13.60
C VAL A 34 9.67 -11.03 14.90
N ALA A 35 8.35 -11.18 14.85
CA ALA A 35 7.56 -11.53 16.02
C ALA A 35 8.03 -12.84 16.66
N SER A 36 8.23 -13.87 15.84
CA SER A 36 8.72 -15.16 16.32
C SER A 36 10.12 -15.06 16.92
N GLU A 37 11.02 -14.32 16.30
CA GLU A 37 12.38 -14.09 16.81
C GLU A 37 12.39 -13.43 18.19
N ASN A 38 11.34 -12.64 18.50
CA ASN A 38 11.23 -11.89 19.76
C ASN A 38 10.17 -12.44 20.70
N HIS A 39 9.61 -13.62 20.41
CA HIS A 39 8.59 -14.28 21.23
C HIS A 39 7.32 -13.44 21.41
N TYR A 40 6.91 -12.74 20.34
CA TYR A 40 5.67 -11.96 20.31
C TYR A 40 4.58 -12.71 19.54
N ALA A 41 3.35 -12.53 19.98
CA ALA A 41 2.17 -12.92 19.22
C ALA A 41 1.58 -11.71 18.49
N ILE A 42 0.71 -11.98 17.53
CA ILE A 42 0.04 -10.98 16.72
C ILE A 42 -1.47 -11.12 16.90
N GLN A 43 -2.15 -10.01 17.07
CA GLN A 43 -3.60 -9.94 17.12
C GLN A 43 -4.08 -8.97 16.04
N ILE A 44 -5.05 -9.38 15.24
CA ILE A 44 -5.60 -8.52 14.19
C ILE A 44 -6.85 -7.83 14.70
N ALA A 45 -6.90 -6.49 14.60
CA ALA A 45 -8.09 -5.72 14.87
C ALA A 45 -9.06 -5.89 13.71
N THR A 46 -10.24 -6.43 13.97
CA THR A 46 -11.24 -6.72 12.95
C THR A 46 -12.45 -5.81 13.09
N GLY A 47 -13.17 -5.65 11.99
CA GLY A 47 -14.39 -4.86 11.94
C GLY A 47 -14.81 -4.60 10.51
N LYS A 48 -16.10 -4.62 10.26
CA LYS A 48 -16.66 -4.40 8.89
C LYS A 48 -16.73 -2.93 8.53
N ASP A 49 -16.64 -2.05 9.54
CA ASP A 49 -16.71 -0.59 9.34
C ASP A 49 -15.80 0.11 10.36
N GLU A 50 -15.70 1.43 10.24
CA GLU A 50 -14.87 2.25 11.13
C GLU A 50 -15.29 2.12 12.59
N LYS A 51 -16.61 2.05 12.86
CA LYS A 51 -17.12 1.95 14.22
C LYS A 51 -16.69 0.65 14.91
N GLU A 52 -16.80 -0.48 14.21
CA GLU A 52 -16.36 -1.76 14.76
C GLU A 52 -14.85 -1.81 14.94
N ARG A 53 -14.09 -1.26 13.99
CA ARG A 53 -12.63 -1.17 14.10
C ARG A 53 -12.21 -0.29 15.26
N LEU A 54 -12.91 0.84 15.46
CA LEU A 54 -12.67 1.71 16.61
C LEU A 54 -12.90 0.98 17.93
N THR A 55 -13.96 0.18 18.02
CA THR A 55 -14.24 -0.63 19.19
C THR A 55 -13.12 -1.65 19.45
N ALA A 56 -12.68 -2.35 18.40
CA ALA A 56 -11.59 -3.32 18.51
C ALA A 56 -10.28 -2.67 18.99
N ILE A 57 -9.93 -1.52 18.43
CA ILE A 57 -8.72 -0.79 18.81
C ILE A 57 -8.83 -0.26 20.23
N SER A 58 -9.99 0.28 20.62
CA SER A 58 -10.23 0.73 21.99
C SER A 58 -10.04 -0.38 23.01
N GLN A 59 -10.52 -1.59 22.71
CA GLN A 59 -10.31 -2.75 23.58
C GLN A 59 -8.84 -3.13 23.68
N MET A 60 -8.08 -3.02 22.59
CA MET A 60 -6.64 -3.30 22.59
C MET A 60 -5.87 -2.28 23.44
N VAL A 61 -6.19 -1.00 23.30
CA VAL A 61 -5.50 0.11 23.97
C VAL A 61 -5.89 0.19 25.44
N TYR A 62 -7.18 0.37 25.72
CA TYR A 62 -7.66 0.56 27.09
C TYR A 62 -7.69 -0.75 27.87
N GLY A 63 -7.96 -1.86 27.21
CA GLY A 63 -7.93 -3.18 27.81
C GLY A 63 -6.53 -3.76 28.00
N LYS A 64 -5.50 -3.04 27.55
CA LYS A 64 -4.10 -3.46 27.66
C LYS A 64 -3.87 -4.86 27.09
N ARG A 65 -4.48 -5.15 25.94
CA ARG A 65 -4.38 -6.46 25.31
C ARG A 65 -3.15 -6.60 24.41
N VAL A 66 -2.59 -5.47 23.99
CA VAL A 66 -1.40 -5.42 23.13
C VAL A 66 -0.42 -4.40 23.70
N ASP A 67 0.85 -4.55 23.34
CA ASP A 67 1.90 -3.61 23.73
C ASP A 67 2.04 -2.45 22.76
N GLY A 68 1.59 -2.61 21.53
CA GLY A 68 1.63 -1.61 20.49
C GLY A 68 0.78 -2.01 19.32
N LEU A 69 0.61 -1.08 18.37
CA LEU A 69 -0.19 -1.25 17.16
C LEU A 69 0.61 -0.91 15.91
N ILE A 70 0.38 -1.67 14.84
CA ILE A 70 0.87 -1.35 13.50
C ILE A 70 -0.34 -1.18 12.59
N PHE A 71 -0.48 0.02 12.00
CA PHE A 71 -1.48 0.29 10.97
C PHE A 71 -0.90 -0.10 9.62
N LEU A 72 -1.55 -1.04 8.92
CA LEU A 72 -1.06 -1.56 7.64
C LEU A 72 -1.54 -0.73 6.44
N TYR A 73 -2.00 0.47 6.69
CA TYR A 73 -2.49 1.42 5.69
C TYR A 73 -2.32 2.84 6.22
N SER A 74 -2.45 3.84 5.35
CA SER A 74 -2.51 5.22 5.81
C SER A 74 -3.46 6.06 4.95
N GLU A 75 -4.20 6.91 5.62
CA GLU A 75 -5.10 7.88 5.01
C GLU A 75 -5.04 9.19 5.80
N GLU A 76 -5.48 10.28 5.14
CA GLU A 76 -5.46 11.60 5.76
C GLU A 76 -6.51 11.66 6.89
N GLU A 77 -6.11 12.25 8.02
CA GLU A 77 -6.98 12.48 9.17
C GLU A 77 -7.71 11.23 9.68
N ASP A 78 -6.98 10.10 9.73
CA ASP A 78 -7.54 8.85 10.21
C ASP A 78 -7.90 8.97 11.71
N PRO A 79 -9.19 8.85 12.08
CA PRO A 79 -9.60 8.98 13.48
C PRO A 79 -9.09 7.86 14.38
N LEU A 80 -8.79 6.68 13.82
CA LEU A 80 -8.23 5.58 14.58
C LEU A 80 -6.78 5.87 14.98
N VAL A 81 -6.00 6.43 14.07
CA VAL A 81 -4.63 6.88 14.35
C VAL A 81 -4.65 8.02 15.36
N LYS A 82 -5.59 8.95 15.22
CA LYS A 82 -5.73 10.07 16.14
C LYS A 82 -6.00 9.61 17.56
N LEU A 83 -6.90 8.66 17.74
CA LEU A 83 -7.20 8.07 19.05
C LEU A 83 -5.93 7.52 19.70
N VAL A 84 -5.19 6.70 18.98
CA VAL A 84 -4.00 6.03 19.50
C VAL A 84 -2.89 7.04 19.83
N ALA A 85 -2.71 8.03 18.98
CA ALA A 85 -1.73 9.10 19.19
C ALA A 85 -2.09 9.98 20.40
N ASP A 86 -3.36 10.36 20.55
CA ASP A 86 -3.84 11.16 21.69
C ASP A 86 -3.65 10.42 23.02
N GLU A 87 -3.78 9.11 23.02
CA GLU A 87 -3.56 8.27 24.20
C GLU A 87 -2.08 7.98 24.46
N GLN A 88 -1.20 8.47 23.59
CA GLN A 88 0.26 8.21 23.70
C GLN A 88 0.59 6.71 23.75
N PHE A 89 -0.22 5.90 23.12
CA PHE A 89 -0.02 4.46 23.03
C PHE A 89 0.99 4.14 21.92
N PRO A 90 1.94 3.19 22.13
CA PRO A 90 2.93 2.85 21.10
C PRO A 90 2.26 2.39 19.80
N PHE A 91 2.59 3.05 18.70
CA PHE A 91 2.06 2.66 17.40
C PHE A 91 3.03 3.06 16.28
N LEU A 92 2.80 2.48 15.12
CA LEU A 92 3.56 2.73 13.90
C LEU A 92 2.58 2.65 12.72
N ILE A 93 2.79 3.49 11.72
CA ILE A 93 2.06 3.40 10.46
C ILE A 93 2.98 2.78 9.40
N LEU A 94 2.50 1.76 8.70
CA LEU A 94 3.08 1.31 7.45
C LEU A 94 2.40 2.11 6.34
N GLY A 95 3.04 3.22 5.98
CA GLY A 95 2.49 4.21 5.08
C GLY A 95 2.95 5.61 5.44
N LYS A 96 2.32 6.61 4.83
CA LYS A 96 2.67 8.01 4.95
C LYS A 96 1.86 8.72 6.04
N SER A 97 2.45 9.74 6.63
CA SER A 97 1.74 10.70 7.47
C SER A 97 2.21 12.12 7.13
N LEU A 98 1.26 13.07 7.12
CA LEU A 98 1.56 14.49 6.94
C LEU A 98 2.08 15.12 8.24
N SER A 99 1.82 14.49 9.38
CA SER A 99 2.35 14.96 10.66
C SER A 99 3.79 14.49 10.84
N PRO A 100 4.74 15.40 11.18
CA PRO A 100 6.14 15.02 11.35
C PRO A 100 6.40 14.20 12.62
N PHE A 101 5.41 14.08 13.52
CA PHE A 101 5.55 13.40 14.79
C PHE A 101 5.02 11.97 14.80
N ILE A 102 4.46 11.52 13.67
CA ILE A 102 3.92 10.16 13.53
C ILE A 102 5.03 9.23 13.06
N PRO A 103 5.32 8.13 13.82
CA PRO A 103 6.32 7.16 13.37
C PRO A 103 5.78 6.33 12.20
N LEU A 104 6.63 6.08 11.23
CA LEU A 104 6.23 5.36 10.02
C LEU A 104 7.37 4.58 9.38
N VAL A 105 6.97 3.56 8.64
CA VAL A 105 7.79 2.83 7.66
C VAL A 105 7.01 2.84 6.35
N ASP A 106 7.63 3.23 5.26
CA ASP A 106 6.97 3.34 3.96
C ASP A 106 7.97 3.13 2.83
N ASN A 107 7.48 3.12 1.61
CA ASN A 107 8.28 3.37 0.41
C ASN A 107 8.17 4.85 0.05
N ASP A 108 9.06 5.34 -0.81
CA ASP A 108 8.84 6.60 -1.49
C ASP A 108 7.89 6.35 -2.67
N ASN A 109 6.59 6.42 -2.40
CA ASN A 109 5.57 6.08 -3.39
C ASN A 109 5.43 7.11 -4.50
N VAL A 110 5.79 8.37 -4.25
CA VAL A 110 5.86 9.38 -5.32
C VAL A 110 6.96 9.00 -6.31
N GLN A 111 8.15 8.68 -5.81
CA GLN A 111 9.26 8.25 -6.67
C GLN A 111 8.94 6.94 -7.38
N ALA A 112 8.29 6.01 -6.70
CA ALA A 112 7.91 4.73 -7.31
C ALA A 112 6.91 4.91 -8.46
N GLY A 113 5.92 5.79 -8.29
CA GLY A 113 4.99 6.13 -9.36
C GLY A 113 5.68 6.83 -10.52
N PHE A 114 6.62 7.71 -10.23
CA PHE A 114 7.46 8.35 -11.25
C PHE A 114 8.27 7.31 -12.03
N ASP A 115 8.98 6.44 -11.33
CA ASP A 115 9.85 5.43 -11.96
C ASP A 115 9.05 4.47 -12.84
N ALA A 116 7.89 4.04 -12.39
CA ALA A 116 7.00 3.16 -13.16
C ALA A 116 6.58 3.81 -14.48
N THR A 117 6.21 5.07 -14.42
CA THR A 117 5.76 5.83 -15.60
C THR A 117 6.94 6.11 -16.53
N GLU A 118 8.06 6.53 -15.99
CA GLU A 118 9.29 6.76 -16.76
C GLU A 118 9.75 5.50 -17.50
N TYR A 119 9.58 4.32 -16.89
CA TYR A 119 9.90 3.06 -17.53
C TYR A 119 9.20 2.93 -18.89
N PHE A 120 7.92 3.21 -18.95
CA PHE A 120 7.17 3.16 -20.21
C PHE A 120 7.52 4.30 -21.15
N ILE A 121 7.73 5.49 -20.63
CA ILE A 121 8.14 6.65 -21.48
C ILE A 121 9.46 6.34 -22.19
N LYS A 122 10.42 5.75 -21.48
CA LYS A 122 11.72 5.37 -22.09
C LYS A 122 11.58 4.24 -23.10
N LYS A 123 10.53 3.44 -23.02
CA LYS A 123 10.20 2.42 -24.02
C LYS A 123 9.46 3.00 -25.24
N GLY A 124 9.18 4.31 -25.26
CA GLY A 124 8.50 4.99 -26.34
C GLY A 124 7.00 5.15 -26.19
N CYS A 125 6.43 4.76 -25.04
CA CYS A 125 5.00 4.92 -24.81
C CYS A 125 4.64 6.39 -24.58
N LYS A 126 3.50 6.81 -25.12
CA LYS A 126 3.01 8.20 -25.02
C LYS A 126 1.60 8.33 -24.48
N ARG A 127 0.79 7.27 -24.53
CA ARG A 127 -0.59 7.25 -24.05
C ARG A 127 -0.72 6.24 -22.92
N ILE A 128 -0.19 6.60 -21.76
CA ILE A 128 -0.06 5.72 -20.61
C ILE A 128 -1.27 5.91 -19.68
N ALA A 129 -2.03 4.86 -19.43
CA ALA A 129 -3.16 4.89 -18.51
C ALA A 129 -2.72 4.49 -17.10
N PHE A 130 -3.49 4.96 -16.12
CA PHE A 130 -3.26 4.67 -14.70
C PHE A 130 -4.56 4.17 -14.08
N ILE A 131 -4.55 2.96 -13.54
CA ILE A 131 -5.68 2.37 -12.84
C ILE A 131 -5.28 2.15 -11.39
N GLY A 132 -5.93 2.87 -10.48
CA GLY A 132 -5.62 2.84 -9.06
C GLY A 132 -6.76 2.33 -8.20
N GLY A 133 -6.42 2.01 -6.95
CA GLY A 133 -7.38 1.73 -5.90
C GLY A 133 -8.03 3.00 -5.39
N THR A 134 -8.48 2.99 -4.14
CA THR A 134 -9.15 4.15 -3.58
C THR A 134 -8.21 5.34 -3.41
N LYS A 135 -8.67 6.51 -3.87
CA LYS A 135 -7.93 7.78 -3.69
C LYS A 135 -7.83 8.23 -2.24
N ARG A 136 -8.62 7.64 -1.35
CA ARG A 136 -8.57 7.97 0.06
C ARG A 136 -7.22 7.60 0.68
N LEU A 137 -6.57 6.54 0.18
CA LEU A 137 -5.28 6.08 0.69
C LEU A 137 -4.12 6.91 0.12
N PHE A 138 -3.18 7.27 0.97
CA PHE A 138 -1.98 7.98 0.54
C PHE A 138 -1.20 7.23 -0.53
N VAL A 139 -1.14 5.90 -0.46
CA VAL A 139 -0.41 5.10 -1.42
C VAL A 139 -0.91 5.32 -2.85
N THR A 140 -2.24 5.39 -3.04
CA THR A 140 -2.83 5.68 -4.34
C THR A 140 -2.51 7.11 -4.78
N GLN A 141 -2.69 8.08 -3.88
CA GLN A 141 -2.42 9.49 -4.17
C GLN A 141 -0.97 9.72 -4.58
N ASP A 142 -0.04 9.16 -3.84
CA ASP A 142 1.39 9.37 -4.08
C ASP A 142 1.87 8.71 -5.38
N ARG A 143 1.39 7.51 -5.68
CA ARG A 143 1.70 6.85 -6.95
C ARG A 143 1.13 7.62 -8.14
N LEU A 144 -0.07 8.16 -8.00
CA LEU A 144 -0.66 9.05 -9.00
C LEU A 144 0.18 10.32 -9.17
N THR A 145 0.60 10.94 -8.08
CA THR A 145 1.44 12.13 -8.12
C THR A 145 2.73 11.86 -8.89
N GLY A 146 3.37 10.72 -8.65
CA GLY A 146 4.57 10.31 -9.39
C GLY A 146 4.30 10.11 -10.87
N TYR A 147 3.19 9.45 -11.21
CA TYR A 147 2.74 9.27 -12.59
C TYR A 147 2.56 10.61 -13.30
N GLU A 148 1.81 11.53 -12.70
CA GLU A 148 1.59 12.86 -13.26
C GLU A 148 2.89 13.66 -13.41
N SER A 149 3.77 13.57 -12.42
CA SER A 149 5.06 14.23 -12.40
C SER A 149 5.97 13.75 -13.56
N ALA A 150 5.99 12.45 -13.82
CA ALA A 150 6.76 11.89 -14.93
C ALA A 150 6.23 12.35 -16.28
N LEU A 151 4.90 12.32 -16.47
CA LEU A 151 4.29 12.82 -17.69
C LEU A 151 4.66 14.29 -17.93
N LYS A 152 4.57 15.10 -16.88
CA LYS A 152 4.91 16.52 -16.95
C LYS A 152 6.39 16.75 -17.31
N GLN A 153 7.28 16.01 -16.67
CA GLN A 153 8.73 16.14 -16.92
C GLN A 153 9.08 15.81 -18.37
N TYR A 154 8.42 14.82 -18.95
CA TYR A 154 8.64 14.40 -20.34
C TYR A 154 7.72 15.11 -21.34
N GLN A 155 7.01 16.14 -20.91
CA GLN A 155 6.13 16.97 -21.74
C GLN A 155 5.03 16.17 -22.44
N LEU A 156 4.52 15.14 -21.76
CA LEU A 156 3.36 14.41 -22.21
C LEU A 156 2.09 14.98 -21.56
N PRO A 157 0.96 15.00 -22.29
CA PRO A 157 -0.26 15.61 -21.76
C PRO A 157 -0.85 14.80 -20.60
N LEU A 158 -1.41 15.51 -19.62
CA LEU A 158 -2.21 14.93 -18.57
C LEU A 158 -3.65 14.84 -19.06
N ASP A 159 -4.16 13.62 -19.19
CA ASP A 159 -5.52 13.36 -19.65
C ASP A 159 -6.26 12.59 -18.57
N SER A 160 -7.23 13.26 -17.93
CA SER A 160 -8.03 12.64 -16.85
C SER A 160 -8.84 11.42 -17.32
N ASN A 161 -9.07 11.30 -18.62
CA ASN A 161 -9.77 10.13 -19.18
C ASN A 161 -8.87 8.88 -19.23
N LEU A 162 -7.58 9.01 -18.93
CA LEU A 162 -6.64 7.90 -18.85
C LEU A 162 -6.41 7.43 -17.41
N THR A 163 -7.14 7.98 -16.45
CA THR A 163 -7.02 7.58 -15.05
C THR A 163 -8.37 7.10 -14.50
N TYR A 164 -8.36 5.96 -13.82
CA TYR A 164 -9.51 5.40 -13.14
C TYR A 164 -9.15 4.95 -11.74
N PHE A 165 -10.10 5.08 -10.82
CA PHE A 165 -9.88 4.74 -9.41
C PHE A 165 -11.04 3.90 -8.92
N ALA A 166 -10.71 2.75 -8.35
CA ALA A 166 -11.68 1.87 -7.71
C ALA A 166 -11.87 2.27 -6.25
N ASN A 167 -13.00 1.91 -5.68
CA ASN A 167 -13.19 2.01 -4.23
C ASN A 167 -12.51 0.84 -3.51
N GLU A 168 -12.21 -0.22 -4.25
CA GLU A 168 -11.68 -1.49 -3.75
C GLU A 168 -10.60 -2.00 -4.70
N PHE A 169 -9.69 -2.83 -4.19
CA PHE A 169 -8.66 -3.49 -4.99
C PHE A 169 -9.20 -4.85 -5.48
N LEU A 170 -10.10 -4.85 -6.46
CA LEU A 170 -10.70 -6.07 -6.99
C LEU A 170 -10.39 -6.26 -8.47
N GLU A 171 -10.17 -7.51 -8.84
CA GLU A 171 -9.87 -7.91 -10.23
C GLU A 171 -10.93 -7.42 -11.21
N GLU A 172 -12.21 -7.57 -10.87
CA GLU A 172 -13.31 -7.14 -11.73
C GLU A 172 -13.26 -5.65 -12.08
N LYS A 173 -12.75 -4.81 -11.18
CA LYS A 173 -12.61 -3.37 -11.43
C LYS A 173 -11.53 -3.12 -12.48
N GLY A 174 -10.43 -3.85 -12.44
CA GLY A 174 -9.41 -3.75 -13.47
C GLY A 174 -9.95 -4.08 -14.85
N TYR A 175 -10.77 -5.14 -14.96
CA TYR A 175 -11.42 -5.51 -16.21
C TYR A 175 -12.39 -4.44 -16.71
N GLN A 176 -13.27 -3.95 -15.83
CA GLN A 176 -14.26 -2.95 -16.19
C GLN A 176 -13.64 -1.63 -16.61
N PHE A 177 -12.61 -1.18 -15.90
CA PHE A 177 -11.91 0.04 -16.25
C PHE A 177 -11.15 -0.09 -17.56
N SER A 178 -10.57 -1.24 -17.84
CA SER A 178 -9.94 -1.50 -19.13
C SER A 178 -10.94 -1.40 -20.28
N LYS A 179 -12.13 -1.96 -20.10
CA LYS A 179 -13.21 -1.84 -21.08
C LYS A 179 -13.55 -0.39 -21.38
N ARG A 180 -13.68 0.45 -20.35
CA ARG A 180 -13.95 1.88 -20.51
C ARG A 180 -12.80 2.62 -21.17
N LEU A 181 -11.56 2.33 -20.75
CA LEU A 181 -10.37 2.95 -21.28
C LEU A 181 -10.25 2.75 -22.78
N PHE A 182 -10.31 1.50 -23.25
CA PHE A 182 -10.13 1.19 -24.67
C PHE A 182 -11.31 1.62 -25.53
N LYS A 183 -12.51 1.72 -24.94
CA LYS A 183 -13.66 2.30 -25.65
C LYS A 183 -13.47 3.79 -25.86
N HIS A 184 -12.92 4.48 -24.87
CA HIS A 184 -12.65 5.92 -24.95
C HIS A 184 -11.45 6.25 -25.82
N ASP A 185 -10.38 5.48 -25.67
CA ASP A 185 -9.11 5.75 -26.38
C ASP A 185 -8.44 4.43 -26.80
N PRO A 186 -8.60 4.03 -28.07
CA PRO A 186 -7.94 2.82 -28.58
C PRO A 186 -6.44 2.98 -28.78
N MET A 187 -5.90 4.19 -28.64
CA MET A 187 -4.47 4.49 -28.82
C MET A 187 -3.64 4.35 -27.54
N ILE A 188 -4.25 3.90 -26.43
CA ILE A 188 -3.53 3.61 -25.20
C ILE A 188 -2.43 2.59 -25.50
N ASP A 189 -1.20 2.91 -25.13
CA ASP A 189 -0.03 2.10 -25.43
C ASP A 189 0.68 1.52 -24.20
N ALA A 190 0.20 1.82 -22.99
CA ALA A 190 0.66 1.19 -21.73
C ALA A 190 -0.35 1.42 -20.62
N ILE A 191 -0.37 0.52 -19.64
CA ILE A 191 -1.23 0.65 -18.46
C ILE A 191 -0.40 0.39 -17.20
N ILE A 192 -0.54 1.27 -16.21
CA ILE A 192 0.02 1.11 -14.87
C ILE A 192 -1.13 0.83 -13.92
N THR A 193 -0.98 -0.20 -13.06
CA THR A 193 -1.93 -0.47 -11.98
C THR A 193 -1.25 -0.31 -10.63
N THR A 194 -2.00 0.10 -9.61
CA THR A 194 -1.43 0.30 -8.27
C THR A 194 -1.25 -1.00 -7.48
N ASP A 195 -1.83 -2.10 -7.93
CA ASP A 195 -1.67 -3.41 -7.30
C ASP A 195 -1.94 -4.54 -8.29
N SER A 196 -1.59 -5.76 -7.88
CA SER A 196 -1.69 -6.94 -8.74
C SER A 196 -3.13 -7.45 -8.92
N LEU A 197 -4.06 -7.15 -8.02
CA LEU A 197 -5.46 -7.54 -8.22
C LEU A 197 -6.09 -6.77 -9.37
N LEU A 198 -5.86 -5.45 -9.41
CA LEU A 198 -6.28 -4.64 -10.56
C LEU A 198 -5.59 -5.10 -11.83
N ALA A 199 -4.31 -5.45 -11.74
CA ALA A 199 -3.55 -5.95 -12.89
C ALA A 199 -4.12 -7.25 -13.45
N GLU A 200 -4.63 -8.15 -12.61
CA GLU A 200 -5.27 -9.40 -13.06
C GLU A 200 -6.44 -9.09 -14.00
N GLY A 201 -7.31 -8.16 -13.60
CA GLY A 201 -8.44 -7.75 -14.42
C GLY A 201 -8.01 -7.08 -15.73
N VAL A 202 -7.00 -6.22 -15.68
CA VAL A 202 -6.45 -5.56 -16.86
C VAL A 202 -5.85 -6.58 -17.82
N CYS A 203 -5.03 -7.49 -17.33
CA CYS A 203 -4.40 -8.53 -18.15
C CYS A 203 -5.44 -9.47 -18.77
N ASP A 204 -6.50 -9.79 -18.03
CA ASP A 204 -7.59 -10.62 -18.54
C ASP A 204 -8.31 -9.92 -19.71
N TYR A 205 -8.61 -8.63 -19.57
CA TYR A 205 -9.22 -7.86 -20.66
C TYR A 205 -8.31 -7.83 -21.90
N ILE A 206 -7.05 -7.53 -21.72
CA ILE A 206 -6.06 -7.46 -22.80
C ILE A 206 -5.97 -8.81 -23.54
N ALA A 207 -5.90 -9.92 -22.80
CA ALA A 207 -5.81 -11.24 -23.37
C ALA A 207 -7.09 -11.61 -24.17
N LYS A 208 -8.26 -11.35 -23.60
CA LYS A 208 -9.55 -11.65 -24.28
C LYS A 208 -9.76 -10.85 -25.54
N HIS A 209 -9.24 -9.64 -25.60
CA HIS A 209 -9.40 -8.75 -26.77
C HIS A 209 -8.17 -8.76 -27.68
N GLN A 210 -7.19 -9.62 -27.39
CA GLN A 210 -5.98 -9.79 -28.20
C GLN A 210 -5.26 -8.46 -28.45
N LEU A 211 -5.15 -7.64 -27.40
CA LEU A 211 -4.48 -6.36 -27.47
C LEU A 211 -2.98 -6.53 -27.16
N ASP A 212 -2.16 -5.75 -27.81
CA ASP A 212 -0.72 -5.69 -27.56
C ASP A 212 -0.39 -4.43 -26.76
N VAL A 213 -0.76 -4.43 -25.48
CA VAL A 213 -0.58 -3.28 -24.58
C VAL A 213 0.15 -3.78 -23.33
N PRO A 214 1.37 -3.30 -23.07
CA PRO A 214 2.11 -3.71 -21.87
C PRO A 214 1.50 -3.16 -20.59
N VAL A 215 1.57 -3.96 -19.54
CA VAL A 215 1.06 -3.63 -18.21
C VAL A 215 2.21 -3.67 -17.22
N LEU A 216 2.27 -2.66 -16.36
CA LEU A 216 3.16 -2.62 -15.21
C LEU A 216 2.31 -2.50 -13.96
N SER A 217 2.60 -3.31 -12.96
CA SER A 217 1.91 -3.27 -11.68
C SER A 217 2.88 -3.04 -10.54
N PHE A 218 2.34 -2.60 -9.41
CA PHE A 218 3.08 -2.58 -8.16
C PHE A 218 2.88 -3.92 -7.46
N ASP A 219 3.97 -4.43 -6.84
CA ASP A 219 3.96 -5.59 -5.94
C ASP A 219 3.28 -6.82 -6.54
N SER A 220 3.79 -7.28 -7.68
CA SER A 220 3.27 -8.49 -8.31
C SER A 220 4.03 -9.72 -7.86
N VAL A 221 3.31 -10.65 -7.22
CA VAL A 221 3.83 -11.96 -6.81
C VAL A 221 3.22 -13.10 -7.62
N ASN A 222 2.28 -12.80 -8.54
CA ASN A 222 1.65 -13.80 -9.39
C ASN A 222 2.46 -14.00 -10.69
N PRO A 223 3.21 -15.10 -10.82
CA PRO A 223 4.03 -15.33 -12.01
C PRO A 223 3.22 -15.57 -13.28
N LYS A 224 1.91 -15.82 -13.14
CA LYS A 224 1.03 -16.08 -14.30
C LYS A 224 0.56 -14.78 -14.96
N LEU A 225 0.72 -13.62 -14.31
CA LEU A 225 0.35 -12.35 -14.91
C LEU A 225 1.33 -12.01 -16.03
N ASN A 226 0.77 -11.65 -17.19
CA ASN A 226 1.57 -11.20 -18.32
C ASN A 226 1.90 -9.71 -18.19
N LEU A 227 2.84 -9.40 -17.31
CA LEU A 227 3.31 -8.04 -17.07
C LEU A 227 4.61 -7.80 -17.85
N ALA A 228 4.78 -6.57 -18.33
CA ALA A 228 6.07 -6.13 -18.88
C ALA A 228 7.10 -5.94 -17.76
N ALA A 229 6.65 -5.43 -16.62
CA ALA A 229 7.48 -5.17 -15.46
C ALA A 229 6.59 -5.01 -14.23
N TYR A 230 7.20 -5.00 -13.05
CA TYR A 230 6.50 -4.60 -11.82
C TYR A 230 7.45 -3.83 -10.92
N VAL A 231 6.88 -3.03 -10.02
CA VAL A 231 7.63 -2.37 -8.96
C VAL A 231 7.66 -3.31 -7.77
N ASP A 232 8.84 -3.78 -7.42
CA ASP A 232 9.06 -4.54 -6.19
C ASP A 232 9.18 -3.54 -5.05
N ILE A 233 8.17 -3.48 -4.19
CA ILE A 233 8.14 -2.57 -3.04
C ILE A 233 8.80 -3.16 -1.81
N ASN A 234 9.36 -4.38 -1.92
CA ASN A 234 10.05 -5.06 -0.85
C ASN A 234 9.14 -5.28 0.37
N SER A 235 7.99 -5.89 0.14
CA SER A 235 6.94 -6.02 1.15
C SER A 235 7.34 -6.87 2.34
N LEU A 236 8.19 -7.89 2.15
CA LEU A 236 8.73 -8.66 3.25
C LEU A 236 9.54 -7.76 4.20
N GLU A 237 10.42 -6.92 3.66
CA GLU A 237 11.25 -6.01 4.45
C GLU A 237 10.42 -4.89 5.09
N LEU A 238 9.37 -4.40 4.40
CA LEU A 238 8.41 -3.48 5.01
C LEU A 238 7.81 -4.09 6.28
N GLY A 239 7.43 -5.36 6.24
CA GLY A 239 6.90 -6.07 7.40
C GLY A 239 7.94 -6.25 8.51
N ARG A 240 9.13 -6.73 8.15
CA ARG A 240 10.22 -6.94 9.11
C ARG A 240 10.59 -5.64 9.81
N THR A 241 10.85 -4.60 9.03
CA THR A 241 11.25 -3.28 9.56
C THR A 241 10.15 -2.67 10.42
N SER A 242 8.89 -2.82 10.03
CA SER A 242 7.77 -2.31 10.82
C SER A 242 7.72 -2.97 12.21
N PHE A 243 7.90 -4.28 12.28
CA PHE A 243 7.85 -4.97 13.56
C PHE A 243 9.08 -4.64 14.43
N GLU A 244 10.27 -4.61 13.84
CA GLU A 244 11.48 -4.18 14.54
C GLU A 244 11.31 -2.77 15.11
N THR A 245 10.72 -1.88 14.33
CA THR A 245 10.51 -0.48 14.73
C THR A 245 9.49 -0.34 15.85
N ILE A 246 8.34 -1.06 15.79
CA ILE A 246 7.38 -0.99 16.90
C ILE A 246 7.98 -1.52 18.21
N LEU A 247 8.81 -2.55 18.16
CA LEU A 247 9.51 -3.04 19.34
C LEU A 247 10.47 -1.98 19.90
N GLN A 248 11.16 -1.26 19.04
CA GLN A 248 12.04 -0.18 19.46
C GLN A 248 11.23 0.98 20.08
N ILE A 249 10.09 1.33 19.51
CA ILE A 249 9.19 2.36 20.06
C ILE A 249 8.73 1.96 21.47
N ILE A 250 8.33 0.70 21.65
CA ILE A 250 7.90 0.19 22.96
C ILE A 250 9.04 0.27 23.96
N ASN A 251 10.22 -0.14 23.55
CA ASN A 251 11.41 -0.10 24.41
C ASN A 251 11.80 1.33 24.80
N ASP A 252 11.74 2.26 23.87
CA ASP A 252 12.03 3.68 24.12
C ASP A 252 11.02 4.28 25.09
N ALA A 253 9.75 3.92 24.98
CA ALA A 253 8.70 4.39 25.91
C ALA A 253 9.00 3.95 27.35
N LYS A 254 9.56 2.76 27.56
CA LYS A 254 9.99 2.27 28.87
C LYS A 254 11.05 3.16 29.52
N SER A 255 11.89 3.79 28.70
CA SER A 255 13.02 4.63 29.13
C SER A 255 12.69 6.12 29.03
N ASN A 256 11.43 6.48 28.83
CA ASN A 256 10.97 7.88 28.63
C ASN A 256 11.69 8.59 27.47
N LYS A 257 12.14 7.84 26.48
CA LYS A 257 12.72 8.40 25.26
C LYS A 257 11.61 8.70 24.26
N GLN A 258 11.67 9.86 23.61
CA GLN A 258 10.73 10.27 22.58
C GLN A 258 11.46 10.39 21.26
N ILE A 259 11.61 9.25 20.59
CA ILE A 259 12.24 9.19 19.27
C ILE A 259 11.14 8.87 18.25
N CYS A 260 11.02 9.71 17.22
CA CYS A 260 10.09 9.47 16.13
C CYS A 260 10.84 8.79 14.98
N TYR A 261 10.54 7.53 14.74
CA TYR A 261 11.14 6.74 13.67
C TYR A 261 10.38 6.97 12.36
N ARG A 262 11.11 7.36 11.32
CA ARG A 262 10.55 7.56 9.98
C ARG A 262 11.54 6.98 8.99
N GLN A 263 11.19 5.81 8.42
CA GLN A 263 12.09 5.05 7.56
C GLN A 263 11.45 4.77 6.21
N LEU A 264 12.26 4.87 5.16
CA LEU A 264 11.84 4.52 3.81
C LEU A 264 12.59 3.25 3.37
N ILE A 265 11.83 2.30 2.84
CA ILE A 265 12.37 1.06 2.25
C ILE A 265 12.42 1.26 0.73
N ALA A 266 13.57 0.96 0.14
CA ALA A 266 13.77 1.15 -1.29
C ALA A 266 12.88 0.21 -2.11
N HIS A 267 12.41 0.73 -3.24
CA HIS A 267 11.73 -0.04 -4.29
C HIS A 267 12.68 -0.24 -5.47
N LYS A 268 12.32 -1.13 -6.36
CA LYS A 268 13.02 -1.30 -7.63
C LYS A 268 12.05 -1.82 -8.71
N ILE A 269 12.35 -1.51 -9.96
CA ILE A 269 11.59 -2.03 -11.08
C ILE A 269 12.21 -3.36 -11.51
N ILE A 270 11.38 -4.38 -11.63
CA ILE A 270 11.77 -5.71 -12.13
C ILE A 270 11.14 -5.88 -13.50
N GLU A 271 11.97 -5.98 -14.52
CA GLU A 271 11.52 -6.28 -15.89
C GLU A 271 11.31 -7.77 -16.03
N LYS A 272 10.20 -8.17 -16.66
CA LYS A 272 9.85 -9.58 -16.84
C LYS A 272 10.15 -10.06 -18.26
#